data_dd0e4469c8d879871bbaabfc733d5f6b
#
_entry.id   dd0e4469c8d879871bbaabfc733d5f6b
#
_cell.length_a   1.000
_cell.length_b   1.000
_cell.length_c   1.000
_cell.angle_alpha   90.00
_cell.angle_beta   90.00
_cell.angle_gamma   90.00
#
_symmetry.space_group_name_H-M   'P 1'
#
loop_
_entity.id
_entity.type
_entity.pdbx_description
1 polymer ?
#
loop_
_entity_poly.entity_id
_entity_poly.type
_entity_poly.pdbx_seq_one_letter_code
_entity_poly.pdbx_strand_id
1 'polypeptide(L)'
;MAVAPRDWARYWRADSMPVEAMHAHFTSHVYHRHSHESYSFGVTETGAQVFTCRHGRHVSGRGMVTAFNPDDPHDGHAAGDGGFTYRMVHIWPEFFASLTEVPLPLFRSPVIEDPAVAASVRGLHLALTGEDPTPLSWNGTNGSLRRRRSWPGTPRPAPRAPTGRRLCAVPEKRLTE
;
A
#
# COMPACT_ATOMS: atom_id res chain seq x y z
N MET A 1 22.72 -16.71 18.72
CA MET A 1 21.61 -16.93 17.78
C MET A 1 20.79 -15.63 17.75
N ALA A 2 20.69 -14.98 16.61
CA ALA A 2 19.80 -13.81 16.49
C ALA A 2 18.35 -14.29 16.60
N VAL A 3 17.58 -13.71 17.52
CA VAL A 3 16.14 -13.95 17.61
C VAL A 3 15.52 -13.43 16.31
N ALA A 4 14.79 -14.27 15.59
CA ALA A 4 14.06 -13.85 14.41
C ALA A 4 13.14 -12.66 14.79
N PRO A 5 13.04 -11.63 13.97
CA PRO A 5 12.16 -10.51 14.25
C PRO A 5 10.72 -11.03 14.38
N ARG A 6 10.02 -10.60 15.43
CA ARG A 6 8.62 -10.99 15.63
C ARG A 6 7.73 -10.32 14.59
N ASP A 7 6.64 -10.99 14.23
CA ASP A 7 5.61 -10.44 13.37
C ASP A 7 5.06 -9.12 13.95
N TRP A 8 4.91 -8.10 13.10
CA TRP A 8 4.31 -6.82 13.46
C TRP A 8 3.61 -6.19 12.28
N ALA A 9 2.58 -5.38 12.55
CA ALA A 9 1.88 -4.58 11.56
C ALA A 9 1.46 -3.23 12.14
N ARG A 10 1.60 -2.18 11.34
CA ARG A 10 1.15 -0.81 11.62
C ARG A 10 0.15 -0.41 10.57
N TYR A 11 -0.95 0.21 10.99
CA TYR A 11 -2.04 0.62 10.12
C TYR A 11 -2.28 2.12 10.23
N TRP A 12 -2.61 2.72 9.11
CA TRP A 12 -3.04 4.11 9.00
C TRP A 12 -4.31 4.18 8.19
N ARG A 13 -5.22 5.02 8.60
CA ARG A 13 -6.44 5.36 7.88
C ARG A 13 -6.48 6.85 7.67
N ALA A 14 -6.76 7.30 6.45
CA ALA A 14 -6.95 8.71 6.14
C ALA A 14 -8.36 9.14 6.58
N ASP A 15 -8.46 10.19 7.43
CA ASP A 15 -9.75 10.69 7.93
C ASP A 15 -10.66 11.26 6.82
N SER A 16 -10.06 11.76 5.74
CA SER A 16 -10.76 12.51 4.67
C SER A 16 -10.84 11.77 3.34
N MET A 17 -10.26 10.58 3.24
CA MET A 17 -10.19 9.81 2.00
C MET A 17 -10.38 8.32 2.29
N PRO A 18 -11.10 7.58 1.45
CA PRO A 18 -11.21 6.13 1.59
C PRO A 18 -9.92 5.43 1.10
N VAL A 19 -8.85 5.65 1.86
CA VAL A 19 -7.52 5.08 1.63
C VAL A 19 -6.95 4.64 2.96
N GLU A 20 -6.39 3.44 2.99
CA GLU A 20 -5.69 2.89 4.14
C GLU A 20 -4.27 2.51 3.75
N ALA A 21 -3.35 2.57 4.71
CA ALA A 21 -1.98 2.14 4.53
C ALA A 21 -1.60 1.14 5.63
N MET A 22 -0.74 0.19 5.27
CA MET A 22 -0.17 -0.77 6.21
C MET A 22 1.32 -0.94 5.95
N HIS A 23 2.11 -0.99 7.01
CA HIS A 23 3.50 -1.40 6.97
C HIS A 23 3.67 -2.57 7.93
N ALA A 24 4.14 -3.70 7.45
CA ALA A 24 4.20 -4.90 8.23
C ALA A 24 5.44 -5.76 7.93
N HIS A 25 5.80 -6.57 8.91
CA HIS A 25 6.80 -7.63 8.79
C HIS A 25 6.20 -8.93 9.32
N PHE A 26 6.31 -9.99 8.53
CA PHE A 26 5.80 -11.29 8.89
C PHE A 26 6.85 -12.38 8.65
N THR A 27 7.02 -13.24 9.64
CA THR A 27 7.85 -14.45 9.58
C THR A 27 6.99 -15.70 9.68
N SER A 28 6.03 -15.69 10.58
CA SER A 28 5.19 -16.85 10.89
C SER A 28 3.72 -16.65 10.56
N HIS A 29 3.28 -15.41 10.37
CA HIS A 29 1.88 -15.11 10.04
C HIS A 29 1.49 -15.67 8.67
N VAL A 30 0.34 -16.33 8.65
CA VAL A 30 -0.28 -16.86 7.44
C VAL A 30 -1.62 -16.17 7.21
N TYR A 31 -1.74 -15.48 6.10
CA TYR A 31 -3.04 -15.00 5.64
C TYR A 31 -3.85 -16.15 5.07
N HIS A 32 -4.95 -16.49 5.73
CA HIS A 32 -5.94 -17.39 5.16
C HIS A 32 -6.62 -16.73 3.97
N ARG A 33 -7.26 -17.55 3.13
CA ARG A 33 -7.96 -17.05 1.94
C ARG A 33 -8.99 -15.99 2.30
N HIS A 34 -8.85 -14.80 1.75
CA HIS A 34 -9.71 -13.63 1.96
C HIS A 34 -9.71 -12.75 0.72
N SER A 35 -10.54 -11.72 0.69
CA SER A 35 -10.55 -10.67 -0.32
C SER A 35 -10.79 -9.31 0.32
N HIS A 36 -10.53 -8.24 -0.43
CA HIS A 36 -10.80 -6.86 -0.03
C HIS A 36 -11.74 -6.21 -1.04
N GLU A 37 -12.63 -5.35 -0.60
CA GLU A 37 -13.50 -4.53 -1.47
C GLU A 37 -12.71 -3.41 -2.18
N SER A 38 -11.45 -3.22 -1.81
CA SER A 38 -10.56 -2.19 -2.32
C SER A 38 -9.51 -2.76 -3.28
N TYR A 39 -8.98 -1.90 -4.14
CA TYR A 39 -7.68 -2.17 -4.76
C TYR A 39 -6.61 -2.23 -3.69
N SER A 40 -5.74 -3.23 -3.75
CA SER A 40 -4.65 -3.39 -2.79
C SER A 40 -3.31 -3.44 -3.51
N PHE A 41 -2.44 -2.46 -3.24
CA PHE A 41 -1.11 -2.36 -3.84
C PHE A 41 -0.06 -2.48 -2.76
N GLY A 42 0.75 -3.54 -2.82
CA GLY A 42 1.80 -3.79 -1.84
C GLY A 42 3.19 -3.83 -2.47
N VAL A 43 4.15 -3.06 -1.97
CA VAL A 43 5.56 -3.18 -2.36
C VAL A 43 6.33 -3.98 -1.33
N THR A 44 6.97 -5.07 -1.75
CA THR A 44 7.85 -5.87 -0.89
C THR A 44 9.18 -5.14 -0.71
N GLU A 45 9.53 -4.81 0.53
CA GLU A 45 10.77 -4.08 0.87
C GLU A 45 11.94 -5.03 1.14
N THR A 46 11.68 -6.10 1.85
CA THR A 46 12.68 -7.14 2.18
C THR A 46 12.05 -8.52 2.15
N GLY A 47 12.85 -9.54 1.90
CA GLY A 47 12.38 -10.91 1.82
C GLY A 47 11.49 -11.17 0.62
N ALA A 48 10.61 -12.16 0.74
CA ALA A 48 9.62 -12.51 -0.26
C ALA A 48 8.39 -13.15 0.38
N GLN A 49 7.24 -12.92 -0.23
CA GLN A 49 5.98 -13.56 0.10
C GLN A 49 5.52 -14.48 -1.02
N VAL A 50 4.87 -15.57 -0.64
CA VAL A 50 4.19 -16.49 -1.55
C VAL A 50 2.70 -16.39 -1.29
N PHE A 51 1.91 -16.36 -2.34
CA PHE A 51 0.46 -16.29 -2.22
C PHE A 51 -0.22 -16.97 -3.41
N THR A 52 -1.46 -17.39 -3.21
CA THR A 52 -2.34 -17.89 -4.27
C THR A 52 -3.35 -16.82 -4.60
N CYS A 53 -3.49 -16.47 -5.86
CA CYS A 53 -4.50 -15.55 -6.38
C CYS A 53 -4.97 -16.03 -7.74
N ARG A 54 -6.29 -16.01 -7.99
CA ARG A 54 -6.89 -16.36 -9.28
C ARG A 54 -6.38 -17.69 -9.86
N HIS A 55 -6.36 -18.73 -9.06
CA HIS A 55 -5.93 -20.09 -9.45
C HIS A 55 -4.43 -20.25 -9.73
N GLY A 56 -3.60 -19.24 -9.49
CA GLY A 56 -2.15 -19.30 -9.64
C GLY A 56 -1.42 -19.05 -8.33
N ARG A 57 -0.26 -19.71 -8.18
CA ARG A 57 0.69 -19.41 -7.11
C ARG A 57 1.69 -18.38 -7.61
N HIS A 58 1.92 -17.34 -6.81
CA HIS A 58 2.77 -16.22 -7.13
C HIS A 58 3.80 -15.98 -6.03
N VAL A 59 4.89 -15.34 -6.40
CA VAL A 59 5.94 -14.88 -5.48
C VAL A 59 6.14 -13.39 -5.70
N SER A 60 6.12 -12.61 -4.63
CA SER A 60 6.51 -11.21 -4.66
C SER A 60 7.76 -11.03 -3.80
N GLY A 61 8.88 -10.80 -4.46
CA GLY A 61 10.17 -10.52 -3.85
C GLY A 61 10.43 -9.02 -3.69
N ARG A 62 11.61 -8.70 -3.18
CA ARG A 62 12.04 -7.31 -2.98
C ARG A 62 11.90 -6.47 -4.24
N GLY A 63 11.24 -5.32 -4.11
CA GLY A 63 11.00 -4.37 -5.19
C GLY A 63 9.84 -4.70 -6.11
N MET A 64 9.24 -5.89 -5.98
CA MET A 64 8.02 -6.25 -6.70
C MET A 64 6.79 -5.68 -6.00
N VAL A 65 5.74 -5.45 -6.79
CA VAL A 65 4.47 -4.94 -6.32
C VAL A 65 3.41 -6.02 -6.45
N THR A 66 2.68 -6.30 -5.37
CA THR A 66 1.41 -7.03 -5.43
C THR A 66 0.30 -6.07 -5.83
N ALA A 67 -0.59 -6.50 -6.72
CA ALA A 67 -1.74 -5.72 -7.19
C ALA A 67 -2.98 -6.61 -7.22
N PHE A 68 -3.83 -6.47 -6.22
CA PHE A 68 -5.11 -7.17 -6.15
C PHE A 68 -6.25 -6.24 -6.56
N ASN A 69 -7.12 -6.71 -7.44
CA ASN A 69 -8.36 -6.00 -7.72
C ASN A 69 -9.34 -6.17 -6.56
N PRO A 70 -10.38 -5.33 -6.48
CA PRO A 70 -11.48 -5.57 -5.58
C PRO A 70 -12.02 -7.00 -5.73
N ASP A 71 -12.31 -7.61 -4.60
CA ASP A 71 -12.87 -8.97 -4.48
C ASP A 71 -12.01 -10.12 -5.04
N ASP A 72 -10.75 -9.87 -5.39
CA ASP A 72 -9.81 -10.94 -5.76
C ASP A 72 -9.45 -11.82 -4.54
N PRO A 73 -9.89 -13.08 -4.47
CA PRO A 73 -9.55 -13.94 -3.35
C PRO A 73 -8.07 -14.32 -3.40
N HIS A 74 -7.39 -14.13 -2.29
CA HIS A 74 -5.98 -14.47 -2.14
C HIS A 74 -5.67 -14.95 -0.72
N ASP A 75 -4.53 -15.61 -0.58
CA ASP A 75 -3.90 -16.00 0.68
C ASP A 75 -2.48 -15.38 0.74
N GLY A 76 -1.65 -15.77 1.71
CA GLY A 76 -0.26 -15.35 1.72
C GLY A 76 0.52 -15.79 2.94
N HIS A 77 1.82 -16.00 2.75
CA HIS A 77 2.78 -16.34 3.81
C HIS A 77 4.20 -15.97 3.38
N ALA A 78 5.14 -15.99 4.32
CA ALA A 78 6.55 -15.79 4.02
C ALA A 78 7.10 -16.92 3.13
N ALA A 79 7.94 -16.56 2.16
CA ALA A 79 8.61 -17.55 1.29
C ALA A 79 9.73 -18.32 2.00
N GLY A 80 10.21 -17.85 3.13
CA GLY A 80 11.30 -18.46 3.91
C GLY A 80 11.39 -17.88 5.31
N ASP A 81 12.25 -18.49 6.13
CA ASP A 81 12.37 -18.22 7.57
C ASP A 81 12.73 -16.77 7.95
N GLY A 82 13.31 -16.02 7.02
CA GLY A 82 13.62 -14.59 7.22
C GLY A 82 12.40 -13.66 7.15
N GLY A 83 11.25 -14.18 6.73
CA GLY A 83 10.05 -13.41 6.59
C GLY A 83 10.10 -12.43 5.41
N PHE A 84 9.15 -11.49 5.42
CA PHE A 84 9.12 -10.38 4.47
C PHE A 84 8.59 -9.11 5.15
N THR A 85 9.06 -7.97 4.67
CA THR A 85 8.53 -6.66 5.04
C THR A 85 7.91 -6.03 3.81
N TYR A 86 6.74 -5.44 3.95
CA TYR A 86 6.06 -4.79 2.84
C TYR A 86 5.25 -3.57 3.28
N ARG A 87 5.00 -2.69 2.32
CA ARG A 87 4.13 -1.52 2.47
C ARG A 87 2.92 -1.72 1.57
N MET A 88 1.73 -1.62 2.14
CA MET A 88 0.47 -1.83 1.45
C MET A 88 -0.36 -0.55 1.47
N VAL A 89 -1.05 -0.28 0.37
CA VAL A 89 -2.06 0.77 0.27
C VAL A 89 -3.35 0.16 -0.26
N HIS A 90 -4.45 0.42 0.42
CA HIS A 90 -5.79 0.04 0.02
C HIS A 90 -6.54 1.27 -0.45
N ILE A 91 -7.11 1.22 -1.66
CA ILE A 91 -7.81 2.34 -2.30
C ILE A 91 -9.19 1.85 -2.73
N TRP A 92 -10.25 2.45 -2.20
CA TRP A 92 -11.61 2.07 -2.59
C TRP A 92 -11.90 2.46 -4.04
N PRO A 93 -12.69 1.62 -4.78
CA PRO A 93 -12.96 1.83 -6.20
C PRO A 93 -13.53 3.21 -6.51
N GLU A 94 -14.44 3.73 -5.69
CA GLU A 94 -15.09 5.02 -5.89
C GLU A 94 -14.08 6.18 -5.82
N PHE A 95 -13.12 6.07 -4.89
CA PHE A 95 -12.06 7.07 -4.78
C PHE A 95 -11.08 6.93 -5.94
N PHE A 96 -10.70 5.72 -6.32
CA PHE A 96 -9.85 5.49 -7.48
C PHE A 96 -10.49 6.04 -8.76
N ALA A 97 -11.81 5.82 -8.96
CA ALA A 97 -12.56 6.36 -10.08
C ALA A 97 -12.59 7.90 -10.09
N SER A 98 -12.60 8.54 -8.92
CA SER A 98 -12.56 10.01 -8.82
C SER A 98 -11.21 10.62 -9.22
N LEU A 99 -10.15 9.83 -9.28
CA LEU A 99 -8.80 10.27 -9.63
C LEU A 99 -8.48 10.13 -11.13
N THR A 100 -9.35 9.48 -11.90
CA THR A 100 -9.11 9.14 -13.29
C THR A 100 -10.39 9.29 -14.12
N GLU A 101 -10.24 9.70 -15.36
CA GLU A 101 -11.35 9.76 -16.33
C GLU A 101 -11.51 8.46 -17.14
N VAL A 102 -10.64 7.48 -16.88
CA VAL A 102 -10.69 6.18 -17.55
C VAL A 102 -11.46 5.15 -16.70
N PRO A 103 -12.02 4.11 -17.32
CA PRO A 103 -12.63 3.00 -16.60
C PRO A 103 -11.68 2.40 -15.58
N LEU A 104 -12.22 1.92 -14.45
CA LEU A 104 -11.44 1.26 -13.41
C LEU A 104 -10.62 0.11 -13.99
N PRO A 105 -9.29 0.10 -13.77
CA PRO A 105 -8.42 -0.91 -14.36
C PRO A 105 -8.66 -2.27 -13.70
N LEU A 106 -8.49 -3.32 -14.51
CA LEU A 106 -8.35 -4.68 -14.00
C LEU A 106 -6.90 -5.14 -14.22
N PHE A 107 -6.18 -5.31 -13.14
CA PHE A 107 -4.82 -5.83 -13.16
C PHE A 107 -4.85 -7.33 -13.46
N ARG A 108 -4.31 -7.72 -14.62
CA ARG A 108 -4.30 -9.13 -15.06
C ARG A 108 -3.29 -9.96 -14.28
N SER A 109 -2.14 -9.39 -13.97
CA SER A 109 -1.13 -10.02 -13.14
C SER A 109 -1.24 -9.49 -11.70
N PRO A 110 -1.26 -10.36 -10.69
CA PRO A 110 -1.23 -9.93 -9.29
C PRO A 110 0.18 -9.58 -8.82
N VAL A 111 1.21 -9.72 -9.66
CA VAL A 111 2.59 -9.27 -9.42
C VAL A 111 3.04 -8.39 -10.57
N ILE A 112 3.62 -7.25 -10.24
CA ILE A 112 4.17 -6.27 -11.18
C ILE A 112 5.66 -6.07 -10.86
N GLU A 113 6.51 -6.30 -11.85
CA GLU A 113 7.96 -6.12 -11.76
C GLU A 113 8.37 -4.83 -12.47
N ASP A 114 7.91 -3.70 -11.93
CA ASP A 114 8.22 -2.37 -12.48
C ASP A 114 8.72 -1.46 -11.36
N PRO A 115 10.00 -1.03 -11.40
CA PRO A 115 10.58 -0.15 -10.39
C PRO A 115 9.87 1.21 -10.26
N ALA A 116 9.29 1.73 -11.34
CA ALA A 116 8.57 2.99 -11.30
C ALA A 116 7.22 2.84 -10.55
N VAL A 117 6.52 1.73 -10.78
CA VAL A 117 5.30 1.40 -10.04
C VAL A 117 5.64 1.18 -8.57
N ALA A 118 6.70 0.43 -8.25
CA ALA A 118 7.14 0.21 -6.88
C ALA A 118 7.50 1.53 -6.16
N ALA A 119 8.20 2.45 -6.84
CA ALA A 119 8.51 3.76 -6.30
C ALA A 119 7.24 4.60 -6.06
N SER A 120 6.24 4.50 -6.95
CA SER A 120 4.96 5.20 -6.81
C SER A 120 4.16 4.70 -5.62
N VAL A 121 4.03 3.39 -5.45
CA VAL A 121 3.34 2.77 -4.30
C VAL A 121 4.03 3.13 -2.99
N ARG A 122 5.37 3.05 -2.95
CA ARG A 122 6.16 3.44 -1.78
C ARG A 122 5.98 4.91 -1.44
N GLY A 123 6.06 5.80 -2.43
CA GLY A 123 5.88 7.24 -2.24
C GLY A 123 4.48 7.59 -1.75
N LEU A 124 3.44 6.95 -2.28
CA LEU A 124 2.07 7.11 -1.79
C LEU A 124 1.95 6.67 -0.33
N HIS A 125 2.48 5.49 0.00
CA HIS A 125 2.46 4.99 1.38
C HIS A 125 3.15 5.96 2.34
N LEU A 126 4.35 6.43 2.00
CA LEU A 126 5.12 7.37 2.82
C LEU A 126 4.36 8.70 3.03
N ALA A 127 3.72 9.22 1.97
CA ALA A 127 2.90 10.43 2.07
C ALA A 127 1.66 10.24 2.96
N LEU A 128 1.02 9.07 2.89
CA LEU A 128 -0.14 8.74 3.72
C LEU A 128 0.23 8.56 5.20
N THR A 129 1.41 8.04 5.48
CA THR A 129 1.87 7.80 6.86
C THR A 129 2.53 9.02 7.50
N GLY A 130 2.78 10.09 6.73
CA GLY A 130 3.47 11.30 7.18
C GLY A 130 5.00 11.15 7.26
N GLU A 131 5.53 10.05 6.75
CA GLU A 131 6.98 9.82 6.67
C GLU A 131 7.61 10.63 5.52
N ASP A 132 6.84 10.98 4.48
CA ASP A 132 7.24 11.90 3.41
C ASP A 132 6.37 13.17 3.48
N PRO A 133 6.92 14.32 3.91
CA PRO A 133 6.18 15.57 3.98
C PRO A 133 5.89 16.19 2.60
N THR A 134 6.39 15.60 1.53
CA THR A 134 6.22 16.14 0.18
C THR A 134 4.83 15.75 -0.35
N PRO A 135 3.96 16.73 -0.68
CA PRO A 135 2.66 16.42 -1.28
C PRO A 135 2.83 15.68 -2.60
N LEU A 136 2.15 14.57 -2.75
CA LEU A 136 2.06 13.86 -4.01
C LEU A 136 0.84 14.37 -4.79
N SER A 137 1.00 14.53 -6.10
CA SER A 137 -0.13 14.78 -6.99
C SER A 137 -0.21 13.65 -8.03
N TRP A 138 -1.40 13.14 -8.24
CA TRP A 138 -1.67 12.21 -9.33
C TRP A 138 -1.59 12.94 -10.67
N ASN A 139 -0.83 12.38 -11.60
CA ASN A 139 -0.81 12.85 -12.98
C ASN A 139 -1.50 11.79 -13.85
N GLY A 140 -2.76 12.04 -14.20
CA GLY A 140 -3.62 11.12 -14.95
C GLY A 140 -3.10 10.69 -16.33
N THR A 141 -2.11 11.41 -16.90
CA THR A 141 -1.61 11.10 -18.25
C THR A 141 -0.63 9.91 -18.31
N ASN A 142 0.06 9.58 -17.21
CA ASN A 142 1.08 8.53 -17.22
C ASN A 142 0.95 7.51 -16.08
N GLY A 143 -0.15 7.54 -15.33
CA GLY A 143 -0.34 6.61 -14.20
C GLY A 143 0.71 6.71 -13.09
N SER A 144 1.47 7.81 -13.04
CA SER A 144 2.53 8.03 -12.06
C SER A 144 2.19 9.15 -11.10
N LEU A 145 2.48 8.93 -9.82
CA LEU A 145 2.46 9.98 -8.82
C LEU A 145 3.67 10.89 -9.01
N ARG A 146 3.42 12.17 -9.24
CA ARG A 146 4.47 13.16 -9.32
C ARG A 146 4.45 14.10 -8.11
N ARG A 147 5.61 14.55 -7.68
CA ARG A 147 5.74 15.61 -6.68
C ARG A 147 5.06 16.88 -7.21
N ARG A 148 4.17 17.49 -6.41
CA ARG A 148 3.50 18.73 -6.80
C ARG A 148 4.53 19.85 -6.96
N ARG A 149 4.71 20.32 -8.20
CA ARG A 149 5.09 21.73 -8.38
C ARG A 149 3.84 22.55 -8.05
N SER A 150 3.98 23.61 -7.27
CA SER A 150 2.90 24.51 -6.90
C SER A 150 2.04 24.87 -8.12
N TRP A 151 0.75 24.53 -8.07
CA TRP A 151 -0.21 24.91 -9.11
C TRP A 151 -0.45 26.41 -9.02
N PRO A 152 -0.25 27.20 -10.11
CA PRO A 152 -0.65 28.59 -10.12
C PRO A 152 -2.19 28.63 -10.17
N GLY A 153 -2.82 28.98 -9.07
CA GLY A 153 -4.28 29.13 -8.97
C GLY A 153 -4.94 28.43 -7.77
N THR A 154 -4.19 27.74 -6.92
CA THR A 154 -4.74 27.29 -5.64
C THR A 154 -5.00 28.50 -4.73
N PRO A 155 -6.20 28.62 -4.11
CA PRO A 155 -6.40 29.60 -3.04
C PRO A 155 -5.31 29.41 -1.99
N ARG A 156 -4.73 30.52 -1.50
CA ARG A 156 -3.81 30.46 -0.36
C ARG A 156 -4.44 29.59 0.72
N PRO A 157 -3.73 28.59 1.26
CA PRO A 157 -4.26 27.83 2.38
C PRO A 157 -4.60 28.84 3.48
N ALA A 158 -5.79 28.70 4.05
CA ALA A 158 -6.18 29.39 5.25
C ALA A 158 -5.07 29.26 6.30
N PRO A 159 -4.84 30.25 7.17
CA PRO A 159 -3.81 30.19 8.19
C PRO A 159 -3.97 28.88 8.96
N ARG A 160 -2.86 28.16 9.10
CA ARG A 160 -2.77 26.87 9.77
C ARG A 160 -3.59 26.89 11.06
N ALA A 161 -4.66 26.12 11.10
CA ALA A 161 -5.18 25.63 12.35
C ALA A 161 -4.03 24.85 13.06
N PRO A 162 -3.96 24.90 14.40
CA PRO A 162 -2.84 24.32 15.13
C PRO A 162 -2.65 22.86 14.74
N THR A 163 -1.44 22.55 14.38
CA THR A 163 -0.85 21.25 14.16
C THR A 163 -1.50 20.14 14.96
N GLY A 164 -1.96 19.09 14.29
CA GLY A 164 -2.13 17.83 14.97
C GLY A 164 -3.39 17.03 14.68
N ARG A 165 -3.73 16.80 13.43
CA ARG A 165 -4.43 15.56 13.11
C ARG A 165 -3.53 14.72 12.21
N ARG A 166 -2.71 13.95 12.87
CA ARG A 166 -2.04 12.81 12.27
C ARG A 166 -3.13 11.87 11.77
N LEU A 167 -2.86 11.19 10.65
CA LEU A 167 -3.51 9.92 10.37
C LEU A 167 -3.55 9.16 11.70
N CYS A 168 -4.73 8.76 12.15
CA CYS A 168 -4.82 7.98 13.38
C CYS A 168 -3.99 6.73 13.19
N ALA A 169 -2.81 6.69 13.80
CA ALA A 169 -2.05 5.47 13.92
C ALA A 169 -2.89 4.53 14.80
N VAL A 170 -3.47 3.52 14.20
CA VAL A 170 -4.07 2.44 14.96
C VAL A 170 -2.91 1.78 15.72
N PRO A 171 -3.04 1.53 17.02
CA PRO A 171 -1.96 0.98 17.82
C PRO A 171 -1.42 -0.29 17.16
N GLU A 172 -0.11 -0.44 17.21
CA GLU A 172 0.62 -1.62 16.75
C GLU A 172 -0.06 -2.87 17.30
N LYS A 173 -0.81 -3.58 16.47
CA LYS A 173 -1.34 -4.87 16.87
C LYS A 173 -0.21 -5.86 16.77
N ARG A 174 0.32 -6.26 17.93
CA ARG A 174 1.08 -7.50 17.98
C ARG A 174 0.10 -8.61 17.64
N LEU A 175 0.36 -9.30 16.53
CA LEU A 175 -0.36 -10.50 16.19
C LEU A 175 0.06 -11.56 17.21
N THR A 176 -0.73 -11.73 18.26
CA THR A 176 -0.70 -12.93 19.10
C THR A 176 -1.59 -13.96 18.42
N GLU A 177 -1.10 -15.19 18.37
CA GLU A 177 -1.79 -16.39 17.87
C GLU A 177 -3.24 -16.48 18.33
#